data_818bba6ac31b916671d1fa67649d7072
#
_entry.id   818bba6ac31b916671d1fa67649d7072
#
_cell.length_a   1.000
_cell.length_b   1.000
_cell.length_c   1.000
_cell.angle_alpha   90.00
_cell.angle_beta   90.00
_cell.angle_gamma   90.00
#
_symmetry.space_group_name_H-M   'P 1'
#
loop_
_entity.id
_entity.type
_entity.pdbx_description
1 polymer ?
#
loop_
_entity_poly.entity_id
_entity_poly.type
_entity_poly.pdbx_seq_one_letter_code
_entity_poly.pdbx_strand_id
1 'polypeptide(L)'
;AYMTDRAMDWIDQLGDQSWCLHLSYIKPHWPYIAPSPYHSLYRSKPILEANRDDAEKKNPHPVLNAFMNHEESLNFSRDEVRQTVIPTYMGLITEIDDHLGRLMQFLENRNLLETTMIVFTSDHGDYLGDHWLGEKELFYDEAVRIPLIIVDPDPASDSTRGHSDSRMVESIDLIPTFVEALGGESQEHRLEGRSLLGILRASASHEWRDAVFCEMDYAWRKARLELGLAPDRCRAFMVRTGEWKYIHFQDFPPQLFDLKKDPQERSDLGRDPSFRNVCRELDGRPSAGLIDRKIRTTITNETVEQRTGTAKERGYLFGVW
;
A
#
# COMPACT_ATOMS: atom_id res chain seq x y z
N ALA A 1 15.70 -18.51 0.19
CA ALA A 1 17.04 -18.78 0.76
C ALA A 1 18.03 -17.67 0.40
N TYR A 2 18.38 -17.50 -0.88
CA TYR A 2 19.49 -16.62 -1.31
C TYR A 2 19.43 -15.20 -0.71
N MET A 3 18.29 -14.51 -0.79
CA MET A 3 18.17 -13.14 -0.27
C MET A 3 18.39 -13.07 1.24
N THR A 4 17.86 -14.05 1.98
CA THR A 4 18.07 -14.14 3.44
C THR A 4 19.54 -14.37 3.78
N ASP A 5 20.20 -15.29 3.06
CA ASP A 5 21.63 -15.59 3.25
C ASP A 5 22.47 -14.34 2.97
N ARG A 6 22.20 -13.63 1.88
CA ARG A 6 22.91 -12.37 1.57
C ARG A 6 22.67 -11.26 2.59
N ALA A 7 21.43 -11.15 3.11
CA ALA A 7 21.13 -10.18 4.18
C ALA A 7 21.92 -10.48 5.44
N MET A 8 21.96 -11.73 5.89
CA MET A 8 22.70 -12.13 7.08
C MET A 8 24.22 -11.94 6.89
N ASP A 9 24.76 -12.33 5.74
CA ASP A 9 26.18 -12.13 5.42
C ASP A 9 26.55 -10.63 5.39
N TRP A 10 25.67 -9.79 4.84
CA TRP A 10 25.90 -8.36 4.76
C TRP A 10 25.88 -7.71 6.15
N ILE A 11 24.90 -8.05 7.00
CA ILE A 11 24.84 -7.56 8.38
C ILE A 11 26.12 -7.97 9.15
N ASP A 12 26.57 -9.22 8.96
CA ASP A 12 27.74 -9.74 9.62
C ASP A 12 29.04 -9.00 9.25
N GLN A 13 29.16 -8.60 7.97
CA GLN A 13 30.31 -7.85 7.47
C GLN A 13 30.38 -6.41 8.00
N LEU A 14 29.25 -5.84 8.42
CA LEU A 14 29.22 -4.47 8.97
C LEU A 14 29.75 -4.39 10.40
N GLY A 15 29.78 -5.50 11.15
CA GLY A 15 30.19 -5.51 12.56
C GLY A 15 29.34 -4.53 13.39
N ASP A 16 29.98 -3.58 14.05
CA ASP A 16 29.33 -2.60 14.94
C ASP A 16 28.80 -1.34 14.23
N GLN A 17 28.84 -1.30 12.89
CA GLN A 17 28.33 -0.15 12.15
C GLN A 17 26.81 -0.10 12.17
N SER A 18 26.23 1.10 12.29
CA SER A 18 24.80 1.30 12.10
C SER A 18 24.39 1.02 10.66
N TRP A 19 23.22 0.42 10.46
CA TRP A 19 22.74 0.04 9.13
C TRP A 19 21.23 0.23 8.99
N CYS A 20 20.79 0.33 7.74
CA CYS A 20 19.42 0.27 7.33
C CYS A 20 19.33 -0.69 6.13
N LEU A 21 18.51 -1.73 6.22
CA LEU A 21 18.38 -2.76 5.21
C LEU A 21 16.95 -2.83 4.71
N HIS A 22 16.75 -2.69 3.41
CA HIS A 22 15.50 -3.05 2.74
C HIS A 22 15.68 -4.45 2.11
N LEU A 23 15.15 -5.47 2.79
CA LEU A 23 15.15 -6.86 2.31
C LEU A 23 13.84 -7.14 1.58
N SER A 24 13.90 -7.29 0.27
CA SER A 24 12.74 -7.56 -0.58
C SER A 24 12.70 -9.01 -1.04
N TYR A 25 11.58 -9.70 -0.78
CA TYR A 25 11.26 -11.01 -1.35
C TYR A 25 10.28 -10.81 -2.50
N ILE A 26 10.59 -11.35 -3.69
CA ILE A 26 9.66 -11.30 -4.84
C ILE A 26 8.44 -12.20 -4.58
N LYS A 27 8.64 -13.35 -3.90
CA LYS A 27 7.55 -14.24 -3.53
C LYS A 27 6.70 -13.61 -2.41
N PRO A 28 5.39 -13.92 -2.40
CA PRO A 28 4.63 -14.94 -3.15
C PRO A 28 4.16 -14.52 -4.56
N HIS A 29 4.59 -13.39 -5.12
CA HIS A 29 4.26 -12.94 -6.48
C HIS A 29 4.45 -14.04 -7.52
N TRP A 30 3.63 -14.05 -8.57
CA TRP A 30 3.78 -15.01 -9.66
C TRP A 30 5.23 -15.02 -10.27
N PRO A 31 5.67 -16.07 -10.91
CA PRO A 31 5.01 -17.36 -11.12
C PRO A 31 4.85 -18.13 -9.79
N TYR A 32 3.66 -18.70 -9.57
CA TYR A 32 3.33 -19.43 -8.35
C TYR A 32 4.01 -20.80 -8.34
N ILE A 33 5.29 -20.81 -8.10
CA ILE A 33 6.15 -22.01 -8.06
C ILE A 33 6.86 -22.02 -6.72
N ALA A 34 6.57 -23.01 -5.90
CA ALA A 34 7.17 -23.21 -4.58
C ALA A 34 8.10 -24.42 -4.59
N PRO A 35 9.24 -24.36 -3.90
CA PRO A 35 10.14 -25.52 -3.76
C PRO A 35 9.55 -26.59 -2.82
N SER A 36 10.16 -27.78 -2.79
CA SER A 36 9.87 -28.78 -1.77
C SER A 36 10.41 -28.30 -0.41
N PRO A 37 9.68 -28.49 0.72
CA PRO A 37 8.37 -29.16 0.85
C PRO A 37 7.17 -28.25 0.62
N TYR A 38 7.34 -26.94 0.49
CA TYR A 38 6.31 -25.90 0.51
C TYR A 38 5.22 -26.10 -0.55
N HIS A 39 5.59 -26.58 -1.75
CA HIS A 39 4.65 -26.81 -2.86
C HIS A 39 3.50 -27.78 -2.53
N SER A 40 3.66 -28.61 -1.50
CA SER A 40 2.68 -29.65 -1.14
C SER A 40 2.01 -29.46 0.21
N LEU A 41 2.47 -28.54 1.06
CA LEU A 41 2.00 -28.36 2.44
C LEU A 41 0.48 -28.16 2.55
N TYR A 42 -0.13 -27.47 1.60
CA TYR A 42 -1.54 -27.09 1.64
C TYR A 42 -2.39 -27.80 0.59
N ARG A 43 -1.81 -28.69 -0.23
CA ARG A 43 -2.49 -29.36 -1.36
C ARG A 43 -3.78 -30.10 -0.96
N SER A 44 -3.84 -30.66 0.23
CA SER A 44 -5.01 -31.39 0.75
C SER A 44 -5.92 -30.53 1.66
N LYS A 45 -5.61 -29.26 1.84
CA LYS A 45 -6.40 -28.35 2.67
C LYS A 45 -7.49 -27.70 1.83
N PRO A 46 -8.68 -27.47 2.41
CA PRO A 46 -9.69 -26.66 1.73
C PRO A 46 -9.18 -25.25 1.58
N ILE A 47 -9.46 -24.64 0.43
CA ILE A 47 -9.25 -23.21 0.21
C ILE A 47 -10.51 -22.43 0.59
N LEU A 48 -10.34 -21.17 0.93
CA LEU A 48 -11.48 -20.26 1.11
C LEU A 48 -12.23 -20.05 -0.21
N GLU A 49 -13.54 -19.90 -0.11
CA GLU A 49 -14.34 -19.43 -1.23
C GLU A 49 -13.86 -18.03 -1.67
N ALA A 50 -13.97 -17.74 -2.96
CA ALA A 50 -13.61 -16.41 -3.45
C ALA A 50 -14.61 -15.36 -2.93
N ASN A 51 -14.10 -14.20 -2.58
CA ASN A 51 -14.91 -13.00 -2.37
C ASN A 51 -15.40 -12.49 -3.73
N ARG A 52 -16.44 -13.10 -4.29
CA ARG A 52 -17.03 -12.72 -5.59
C ARG A 52 -18.49 -13.12 -5.66
N ASP A 53 -19.25 -12.38 -6.45
CA ASP A 53 -20.67 -12.65 -6.73
C ASP A 53 -20.94 -12.52 -8.24
N ASP A 54 -21.81 -13.34 -8.79
CA ASP A 54 -22.24 -13.22 -10.20
C ASP A 54 -22.97 -11.89 -10.48
N ALA A 55 -23.47 -11.22 -9.46
CA ALA A 55 -24.05 -9.88 -9.60
C ALA A 55 -23.02 -8.83 -10.05
N GLU A 56 -21.75 -8.97 -9.65
CA GLU A 56 -20.67 -8.07 -10.08
C GLU A 56 -20.44 -8.09 -11.59
N LYS A 57 -20.76 -9.22 -12.25
CA LYS A 57 -20.69 -9.33 -13.73
C LYS A 57 -21.91 -8.76 -14.44
N LYS A 58 -22.99 -8.42 -13.70
CA LYS A 58 -24.19 -7.84 -14.27
C LYS A 58 -24.03 -6.31 -14.36
N ASN A 59 -23.69 -5.82 -15.54
CA ASN A 59 -23.44 -4.40 -15.78
C ASN A 59 -22.30 -3.81 -14.92
N PRO A 60 -21.11 -4.43 -14.96
CA PRO A 60 -19.96 -3.97 -14.18
C PRO A 60 -19.54 -2.54 -14.55
N HIS A 61 -18.74 -1.92 -13.70
CA HIS A 61 -18.05 -0.69 -14.06
C HIS A 61 -17.17 -0.94 -15.30
N PRO A 62 -17.13 -0.02 -16.32
CA PRO A 62 -16.41 -0.28 -17.57
C PRO A 62 -14.93 -0.65 -17.38
N VAL A 63 -14.25 0.04 -16.48
CA VAL A 63 -12.83 -0.24 -16.18
C VAL A 63 -12.70 -1.60 -15.49
N LEU A 64 -13.54 -1.92 -14.50
CA LEU A 64 -13.56 -3.25 -13.87
C LEU A 64 -13.80 -4.36 -14.90
N ASN A 65 -14.77 -4.18 -15.80
CA ASN A 65 -15.04 -5.15 -16.85
C ASN A 65 -13.83 -5.42 -17.74
N ALA A 66 -13.12 -4.35 -18.13
CA ALA A 66 -11.90 -4.49 -18.92
C ALA A 66 -10.81 -5.29 -18.17
N PHE A 67 -10.67 -5.10 -16.85
CA PHE A 67 -9.75 -5.90 -16.05
C PHE A 67 -10.23 -7.34 -15.82
N MET A 68 -11.53 -7.60 -15.69
CA MET A 68 -12.08 -8.96 -15.64
C MET A 68 -11.79 -9.77 -16.91
N ASN A 69 -11.60 -9.09 -18.06
CA ASN A 69 -11.26 -9.71 -19.33
C ASN A 69 -9.76 -9.94 -19.54
N HIS A 70 -8.92 -9.52 -18.61
CA HIS A 70 -7.50 -9.83 -18.66
C HIS A 70 -7.24 -11.33 -18.50
N GLU A 71 -6.14 -11.82 -19.08
CA GLU A 71 -5.80 -13.25 -19.08
C GLU A 71 -5.67 -13.81 -17.66
N GLU A 72 -5.03 -13.07 -16.76
CA GLU A 72 -4.87 -13.41 -15.35
C GLU A 72 -6.23 -13.53 -14.65
N SER A 73 -7.14 -12.59 -14.87
CA SER A 73 -8.48 -12.61 -14.31
C SER A 73 -9.32 -13.76 -14.85
N LEU A 74 -9.27 -13.99 -16.17
CA LEU A 74 -9.94 -15.13 -16.82
C LEU A 74 -9.40 -16.47 -16.31
N ASN A 75 -8.11 -16.57 -16.01
CA ASN A 75 -7.53 -17.76 -15.40
C ASN A 75 -8.07 -17.97 -13.99
N PHE A 76 -8.03 -16.98 -13.13
CA PHE A 76 -8.49 -17.07 -11.74
C PHE A 76 -10.02 -17.11 -11.59
N SER A 77 -10.79 -16.80 -12.64
CA SER A 77 -12.24 -17.01 -12.64
C SER A 77 -12.62 -18.49 -12.56
N ARG A 78 -11.69 -19.41 -12.88
CA ARG A 78 -11.89 -20.85 -12.88
C ARG A 78 -11.44 -21.44 -11.53
N ASP A 79 -12.33 -22.19 -10.88
CA ASP A 79 -12.08 -22.77 -9.57
C ASP A 79 -10.94 -23.80 -9.59
N GLU A 80 -10.74 -24.52 -10.69
CA GLU A 80 -9.64 -25.47 -10.83
C GLU A 80 -8.27 -24.77 -10.75
N VAL A 81 -8.16 -23.57 -11.30
CA VAL A 81 -6.93 -22.75 -11.20
C VAL A 81 -6.71 -22.31 -9.77
N ARG A 82 -7.75 -21.78 -9.11
CA ARG A 82 -7.69 -21.38 -7.69
C ARG A 82 -7.30 -22.53 -6.79
N GLN A 83 -7.93 -23.70 -6.94
CA GLN A 83 -7.63 -24.90 -6.17
C GLN A 83 -6.19 -25.39 -6.35
N THR A 84 -5.54 -25.05 -7.44
CA THR A 84 -4.14 -25.40 -7.69
C THR A 84 -3.18 -24.32 -7.20
N VAL A 85 -3.49 -23.04 -7.47
CA VAL A 85 -2.59 -21.93 -7.20
C VAL A 85 -2.60 -21.52 -5.73
N ILE A 86 -3.76 -21.41 -5.09
CA ILE A 86 -3.86 -20.94 -3.70
C ILE A 86 -3.05 -21.79 -2.72
N PRO A 87 -3.11 -23.13 -2.74
CA PRO A 87 -2.25 -23.95 -1.90
C PRO A 87 -0.75 -23.71 -2.11
N THR A 88 -0.34 -23.46 -3.37
CA THR A 88 1.06 -23.12 -3.69
C THR A 88 1.43 -21.73 -3.17
N TYR A 89 0.54 -20.75 -3.31
CA TYR A 89 0.70 -19.41 -2.76
C TYR A 89 0.86 -19.42 -1.25
N MET A 90 0.03 -20.20 -0.54
CA MET A 90 0.16 -20.42 0.91
C MET A 90 1.51 -21.07 1.26
N GLY A 91 1.98 -22.01 0.46
CA GLY A 91 3.32 -22.61 0.59
C GLY A 91 4.44 -21.60 0.43
N LEU A 92 4.32 -20.67 -0.52
CA LEU A 92 5.28 -19.58 -0.70
C LEU A 92 5.30 -18.61 0.49
N ILE A 93 4.14 -18.33 1.08
CA ILE A 93 4.07 -17.54 2.32
C ILE A 93 4.79 -18.25 3.47
N THR A 94 4.58 -19.56 3.61
CA THR A 94 5.29 -20.36 4.63
C THR A 94 6.79 -20.39 4.40
N GLU A 95 7.25 -20.44 3.14
CA GLU A 95 8.67 -20.33 2.82
C GLU A 95 9.26 -19.00 3.28
N ILE A 96 8.52 -17.89 3.08
CA ILE A 96 8.96 -16.56 3.55
C ILE A 96 9.00 -16.53 5.07
N ASP A 97 7.99 -17.06 5.74
CA ASP A 97 7.92 -17.11 7.20
C ASP A 97 9.11 -17.87 7.79
N ASP A 98 9.46 -19.04 7.23
CA ASP A 98 10.67 -19.79 7.60
C ASP A 98 11.96 -18.98 7.40
N HIS A 99 12.03 -18.20 6.32
CA HIS A 99 13.19 -17.34 6.06
C HIS A 99 13.25 -16.15 7.01
N LEU A 100 12.12 -15.57 7.38
CA LEU A 100 12.06 -14.55 8.42
C LEU A 100 12.46 -15.12 9.77
N GLY A 101 11.98 -16.33 10.12
CA GLY A 101 12.39 -17.04 11.34
C GLY A 101 13.92 -17.22 11.42
N ARG A 102 14.58 -17.59 10.29
CA ARG A 102 16.03 -17.68 10.21
C ARG A 102 16.73 -16.34 10.45
N LEU A 103 16.19 -15.26 9.88
CA LEU A 103 16.74 -13.92 10.07
C LEU A 103 16.58 -13.47 11.53
N MET A 104 15.40 -13.69 12.12
CA MET A 104 15.15 -13.36 13.52
C MET A 104 16.10 -14.10 14.46
N GLN A 105 16.30 -15.41 14.26
CA GLN A 105 17.26 -16.21 15.04
C GLN A 105 18.70 -15.71 14.86
N PHE A 106 19.07 -15.28 13.64
CA PHE A 106 20.39 -14.68 13.38
C PHE A 106 20.58 -13.39 14.16
N LEU A 107 19.59 -12.48 14.17
CA LEU A 107 19.64 -11.22 14.91
C LEU A 107 19.70 -11.46 16.42
N GLU A 108 18.91 -12.42 16.93
CA GLU A 108 18.93 -12.81 18.35
C GLU A 108 20.30 -13.33 18.78
N ASN A 109 20.90 -14.23 18.03
CA ASN A 109 22.24 -14.80 18.33
C ASN A 109 23.35 -13.76 18.34
N ARG A 110 23.12 -12.59 17.76
CA ARG A 110 24.04 -11.44 17.75
C ARG A 110 23.65 -10.32 18.70
N ASN A 111 22.62 -10.51 19.52
CA ASN A 111 22.06 -9.49 20.42
C ASN A 111 21.64 -8.20 19.68
N LEU A 112 21.17 -8.32 18.44
CA LEU A 112 20.73 -7.20 17.60
C LEU A 112 19.23 -6.92 17.71
N LEU A 113 18.40 -7.85 18.20
CA LEU A 113 16.94 -7.66 18.29
C LEU A 113 16.56 -6.48 19.18
N GLU A 114 17.28 -6.26 20.27
CA GLU A 114 17.01 -5.19 21.23
C GLU A 114 17.41 -3.78 20.73
N THR A 115 18.10 -3.72 19.60
CA THR A 115 18.58 -2.45 19.01
C THR A 115 18.14 -2.24 17.58
N THR A 116 17.37 -3.17 17.01
CA THR A 116 16.94 -3.13 15.61
C THR A 116 15.44 -2.91 15.51
N MET A 117 15.03 -1.83 14.84
CA MET A 117 13.64 -1.69 14.39
C MET A 117 13.37 -2.66 13.22
N ILE A 118 12.33 -3.48 13.36
CA ILE A 118 11.92 -4.43 12.34
C ILE A 118 10.56 -4.04 11.79
N VAL A 119 10.47 -3.88 10.49
CA VAL A 119 9.21 -3.59 9.79
C VAL A 119 8.95 -4.67 8.76
N PHE A 120 7.82 -5.34 8.90
CA PHE A 120 7.31 -6.29 7.92
C PHE A 120 6.11 -5.69 7.21
N THR A 121 6.15 -5.64 5.90
CA THR A 121 5.06 -5.13 5.05
C THR A 121 5.12 -5.75 3.65
N SER A 122 4.13 -5.43 2.83
CA SER A 122 4.08 -5.75 1.39
C SER A 122 3.84 -4.47 0.58
N ASP A 123 4.11 -4.50 -0.71
CA ASP A 123 3.79 -3.43 -1.66
C ASP A 123 2.32 -3.48 -2.09
N HIS A 124 1.74 -4.67 -2.27
CA HIS A 124 0.35 -4.93 -2.63
C HIS A 124 -0.07 -6.34 -2.20
N GLY A 125 -1.35 -6.63 -2.29
CA GLY A 125 -1.91 -7.97 -2.17
C GLY A 125 -2.04 -8.69 -3.52
N ASP A 126 -2.93 -9.70 -3.57
CA ASP A 126 -3.24 -10.45 -4.80
C ASP A 126 -4.70 -10.94 -4.71
N TYR A 127 -5.46 -10.75 -5.77
CA TYR A 127 -6.88 -11.13 -5.81
C TYR A 127 -7.12 -12.63 -5.79
N LEU A 128 -6.29 -13.41 -6.45
CA LEU A 128 -6.43 -14.87 -6.54
C LEU A 128 -7.84 -15.35 -6.91
N GLY A 129 -8.59 -14.53 -7.64
CA GLY A 129 -9.97 -14.80 -8.09
C GLY A 129 -11.07 -14.05 -7.34
N ASP A 130 -10.75 -13.29 -6.31
CA ASP A 130 -11.70 -12.39 -5.67
C ASP A 130 -12.13 -11.29 -6.66
N HIS A 131 -13.37 -10.84 -6.58
CA HIS A 131 -13.98 -9.89 -7.51
C HIS A 131 -13.81 -10.25 -9.00
N TRP A 132 -13.63 -11.55 -9.31
CA TRP A 132 -13.35 -12.06 -10.66
C TRP A 132 -12.04 -11.55 -11.24
N LEU A 133 -11.09 -11.13 -10.39
CA LEU A 133 -9.81 -10.56 -10.75
C LEU A 133 -8.64 -11.51 -10.45
N GLY A 134 -7.53 -11.31 -11.16
CA GLY A 134 -6.22 -11.84 -10.85
C GLY A 134 -5.23 -10.70 -10.65
N GLU A 135 -4.08 -10.99 -10.04
CA GLU A 135 -3.05 -10.01 -9.69
C GLU A 135 -3.56 -8.88 -8.76
N LYS A 136 -3.32 -7.60 -9.06
CA LYS A 136 -3.36 -6.51 -8.06
C LYS A 136 -3.95 -5.20 -8.52
N GLU A 137 -4.38 -5.11 -9.78
CA GLU A 137 -4.90 -3.85 -10.30
C GLU A 137 -6.25 -3.49 -9.67
N LEU A 138 -6.55 -2.20 -9.63
CA LEU A 138 -7.72 -1.64 -8.93
C LEU A 138 -7.51 -1.54 -7.41
N PHE A 139 -8.59 -1.23 -6.63
CA PHE A 139 -8.44 -0.77 -5.25
C PHE A 139 -9.28 -1.57 -4.24
N TYR A 140 -9.66 -2.81 -4.54
CA TYR A 140 -10.31 -3.65 -3.54
C TYR A 140 -9.35 -4.00 -2.40
N ASP A 141 -9.89 -4.24 -1.22
CA ASP A 141 -9.07 -4.47 0.00
C ASP A 141 -8.06 -5.61 -0.18
N GLU A 142 -8.36 -6.62 -1.00
CA GLU A 142 -7.44 -7.74 -1.31
C GLU A 142 -6.12 -7.28 -1.93
N ALA A 143 -6.13 -6.17 -2.67
CA ALA A 143 -4.93 -5.62 -3.29
C ALA A 143 -4.30 -4.50 -2.47
N VAL A 144 -5.10 -3.62 -1.82
CA VAL A 144 -4.58 -2.39 -1.19
C VAL A 144 -4.45 -2.46 0.32
N ARG A 145 -5.08 -3.43 0.98
CA ARG A 145 -4.96 -3.64 2.43
C ARG A 145 -3.83 -4.60 2.74
N ILE A 146 -2.63 -4.07 2.75
CA ILE A 146 -1.40 -4.83 2.98
C ILE A 146 -1.11 -5.01 4.49
N PRO A 147 -0.34 -6.04 4.88
CA PRO A 147 0.11 -6.20 6.25
C PRO A 147 1.09 -5.10 6.64
N LEU A 148 1.06 -4.70 7.92
CA LEU A 148 2.08 -3.86 8.51
C LEU A 148 2.32 -4.30 9.97
N ILE A 149 3.52 -4.78 10.24
CA ILE A 149 3.97 -5.16 11.59
C ILE A 149 5.24 -4.38 11.88
N ILE A 150 5.26 -3.66 12.99
CA ILE A 150 6.43 -2.87 13.41
C ILE A 150 6.85 -3.30 14.81
N VAL A 151 8.11 -3.64 14.95
CA VAL A 151 8.78 -3.84 16.25
C VAL A 151 9.73 -2.66 16.44
N ASP A 152 9.38 -1.75 17.34
CA ASP A 152 10.26 -0.67 17.76
C ASP A 152 11.07 -1.16 18.98
N PRO A 153 12.42 -1.16 18.93
CA PRO A 153 13.25 -1.62 20.05
C PRO A 153 13.26 -0.65 21.25
N ASP A 154 12.84 0.59 21.05
CA ASP A 154 12.83 1.62 22.09
C ASP A 154 11.88 1.23 23.26
N PRO A 155 12.34 1.28 24.54
CA PRO A 155 11.48 1.01 25.70
C PRO A 155 10.22 1.88 25.78
N ALA A 156 10.20 3.05 25.15
CA ALA A 156 9.00 3.89 25.05
C ALA A 156 7.82 3.18 24.37
N SER A 157 8.08 2.12 23.58
CA SER A 157 7.05 1.31 22.91
C SER A 157 6.55 0.11 23.75
N ASP A 158 7.09 -0.13 24.94
CA ASP A 158 6.76 -1.32 25.73
C ASP A 158 5.26 -1.44 26.06
N SER A 159 4.58 -0.31 26.28
CA SER A 159 3.15 -0.27 26.58
C SER A 159 2.25 -0.64 25.39
N THR A 160 2.77 -0.64 24.17
CA THR A 160 2.02 -0.92 22.93
C THR A 160 2.45 -2.24 22.28
N ARG A 161 3.46 -2.93 22.81
CA ARG A 161 3.91 -4.23 22.27
C ARG A 161 2.78 -5.25 22.28
N GLY A 162 2.65 -5.98 21.18
CA GLY A 162 1.60 -6.99 20.99
C GLY A 162 0.20 -6.42 20.76
N HIS A 163 0.04 -5.11 20.65
CA HIS A 163 -1.25 -4.48 20.34
C HIS A 163 -1.47 -4.38 18.84
N SER A 164 -2.75 -4.43 18.45
CA SER A 164 -3.21 -4.06 17.11
C SER A 164 -3.81 -2.66 17.15
N ASP A 165 -3.50 -1.86 16.14
CA ASP A 165 -4.04 -0.51 15.97
C ASP A 165 -4.89 -0.44 14.71
N SER A 166 -6.09 0.15 14.79
CA SER A 166 -7.03 0.26 13.68
C SER A 166 -6.98 1.60 12.95
N ARG A 167 -6.07 2.49 13.34
CA ARG A 167 -5.88 3.77 12.64
C ARG A 167 -5.45 3.55 11.21
N MET A 168 -5.90 4.43 10.32
CA MET A 168 -5.55 4.35 8.91
C MET A 168 -4.13 4.84 8.68
N VAL A 169 -3.29 3.97 8.14
CA VAL A 169 -1.89 4.25 7.80
C VAL A 169 -1.64 3.99 6.31
N GLU A 170 -0.61 4.60 5.78
CA GLU A 170 -0.21 4.48 4.37
C GLU A 170 1.26 4.10 4.29
N SER A 171 1.67 3.45 3.20
CA SER A 171 3.08 3.07 3.00
C SER A 171 4.05 4.26 3.04
N ILE A 172 3.58 5.45 2.64
CA ILE A 172 4.37 6.69 2.71
C ILE A 172 4.72 7.11 4.15
N ASP A 173 4.05 6.57 5.17
CA ASP A 173 4.32 6.85 6.58
C ASP A 173 5.62 6.20 7.06
N LEU A 174 6.12 5.20 6.35
CA LEU A 174 7.33 4.47 6.75
C LEU A 174 8.58 5.36 6.66
N ILE A 175 8.71 6.19 5.63
CA ILE A 175 9.91 7.03 5.47
C ILE A 175 10.07 8.04 6.62
N PRO A 176 9.07 8.88 6.97
CA PRO A 176 9.21 9.75 8.13
C PRO A 176 9.41 8.97 9.45
N THR A 177 8.82 7.77 9.58
CA THR A 177 9.03 6.89 10.73
C THR A 177 10.50 6.47 10.84
N PHE A 178 11.13 6.05 9.75
CA PHE A 178 12.55 5.67 9.75
C PHE A 178 13.46 6.86 10.03
N VAL A 179 13.20 8.01 9.42
CA VAL A 179 13.98 9.22 9.64
C VAL A 179 13.98 9.60 11.12
N GLU A 180 12.79 9.62 11.74
CA GLU A 180 12.64 9.98 13.14
C GLU A 180 13.22 8.91 14.09
N ALA A 181 13.02 7.63 13.80
CA ALA A 181 13.58 6.53 14.58
C ALA A 181 15.12 6.55 14.62
N LEU A 182 15.76 7.04 13.56
CA LEU A 182 17.22 7.21 13.47
C LEU A 182 17.70 8.56 14.02
N GLY A 183 16.84 9.33 14.68
CA GLY A 183 17.17 10.64 15.27
C GLY A 183 17.28 11.78 14.26
N GLY A 184 16.77 11.60 13.04
CA GLY A 184 16.68 12.66 12.04
C GLY A 184 15.40 13.49 12.19
N GLU A 185 15.36 14.62 11.50
CA GLU A 185 14.16 15.45 11.40
C GLU A 185 13.43 15.17 10.08
N SER A 186 12.15 14.82 10.17
CA SER A 186 11.30 14.63 9.01
C SER A 186 11.12 15.96 8.25
N GLN A 187 11.39 15.94 6.97
CA GLN A 187 11.26 17.12 6.11
C GLN A 187 9.82 17.25 5.62
N GLU A 188 8.95 17.87 6.41
CA GLU A 188 7.51 17.99 6.14
C GLU A 188 7.18 18.63 4.80
N HIS A 189 8.04 19.50 4.27
CA HIS A 189 7.84 20.09 2.96
C HIS A 189 8.13 19.13 1.79
N ARG A 190 8.66 17.94 2.06
CA ARG A 190 9.03 16.90 1.07
C ARG A 190 8.26 15.61 1.26
N LEU A 191 7.95 15.24 2.50
CA LEU A 191 7.31 13.98 2.86
C LEU A 191 5.84 14.23 3.21
N GLU A 192 4.95 13.51 2.56
CA GLU A 192 3.49 13.60 2.78
C GLU A 192 3.02 12.61 3.87
N GLY A 193 3.80 11.57 4.16
CA GLY A 193 3.55 10.60 5.22
C GLY A 193 3.68 11.19 6.62
N ARG A 194 3.14 10.49 7.60
CA ARG A 194 3.20 10.82 9.03
C ARG A 194 3.96 9.75 9.79
N SER A 195 4.89 10.15 10.65
CA SER A 195 5.63 9.18 11.47
C SER A 195 4.69 8.35 12.34
N LEU A 196 4.92 7.05 12.39
CA LEU A 196 4.19 6.10 13.20
C LEU A 196 4.76 5.99 14.63
N LEU A 197 5.89 6.63 14.93
CA LEU A 197 6.51 6.53 16.26
C LEU A 197 5.59 7.03 17.37
N GLY A 198 4.81 8.10 17.12
CA GLY A 198 3.83 8.57 18.08
C GLY A 198 2.76 7.51 18.43
N ILE A 199 2.37 6.67 17.46
CA ILE A 199 1.47 5.54 17.68
C ILE A 199 2.18 4.43 18.46
N LEU A 200 3.37 4.06 18.03
CA LEU A 200 4.16 2.97 18.60
C LEU A 200 4.54 3.26 20.06
N ARG A 201 4.77 4.51 20.42
CA ARG A 201 5.20 4.95 21.75
C ARG A 201 4.09 5.58 22.60
N ALA A 202 2.82 5.39 22.20
CA ALA A 202 1.65 5.93 22.90
C ALA A 202 1.70 7.45 23.15
N SER A 203 2.46 8.20 22.35
CA SER A 203 2.65 9.66 22.48
C SER A 203 1.89 10.45 21.40
N ALA A 204 1.20 9.77 20.46
CA ALA A 204 0.44 10.44 19.42
C ALA A 204 -0.71 11.27 20.02
N SER A 205 -0.87 12.51 19.53
CA SER A 205 -2.06 13.29 19.76
C SER A 205 -3.30 12.53 19.23
N HIS A 206 -4.50 12.84 19.73
CA HIS A 206 -5.73 12.15 19.32
C HIS A 206 -6.14 12.43 17.87
N GLU A 207 -5.53 13.40 17.21
CA GLU A 207 -5.81 13.75 15.81
C GLU A 207 -4.95 12.92 14.86
N TRP A 208 -5.54 11.86 14.34
CA TRP A 208 -4.99 11.07 13.25
C TRP A 208 -5.85 11.25 11.99
N ARG A 209 -5.32 10.83 10.82
CA ARG A 209 -6.09 10.92 9.58
C ARG A 209 -7.38 10.09 9.64
N ASP A 210 -8.42 10.61 9.02
CA ASP A 210 -9.72 9.94 8.89
C ASP A 210 -9.91 9.30 7.50
N ALA A 211 -8.94 9.46 6.60
CA ALA A 211 -8.93 8.90 5.26
C ALA A 211 -7.52 8.53 4.81
N VAL A 212 -7.44 7.56 3.90
CA VAL A 212 -6.24 7.17 3.17
C VAL A 212 -6.51 7.23 1.67
N PHE A 213 -5.45 7.39 0.88
CA PHE A 213 -5.50 7.60 -0.55
C PHE A 213 -4.64 6.59 -1.30
N CYS A 214 -5.07 6.24 -2.50
CA CYS A 214 -4.28 5.46 -3.44
C CYS A 214 -4.53 5.98 -4.85
N GLU A 215 -3.52 5.94 -5.70
CA GLU A 215 -3.65 6.32 -7.11
C GLU A 215 -3.11 5.22 -8.02
N MET A 216 -3.67 5.11 -9.20
CA MET A 216 -3.27 4.14 -10.20
C MET A 216 -3.23 4.78 -11.59
N ASP A 217 -2.17 4.49 -12.32
CA ASP A 217 -2.07 4.70 -13.75
C ASP A 217 -2.08 3.34 -14.46
N TYR A 218 -3.15 3.07 -15.24
CA TYR A 218 -3.30 1.81 -15.97
C TYR A 218 -3.01 1.93 -17.47
N ALA A 219 -2.27 2.96 -17.87
CA ALA A 219 -1.91 3.21 -19.27
C ALA A 219 -1.19 2.01 -19.93
N TRP A 220 -0.44 1.24 -19.16
CA TRP A 220 0.30 0.06 -19.62
C TRP A 220 -0.55 -1.21 -19.76
N ARG A 221 -1.80 -1.19 -19.28
CA ARG A 221 -2.64 -2.38 -19.21
C ARG A 221 -3.47 -2.56 -20.49
N LYS A 222 -3.76 -3.82 -20.83
CA LYS A 222 -4.65 -4.14 -21.97
C LYS A 222 -6.03 -3.49 -21.84
N ALA A 223 -6.52 -3.29 -20.60
CA ALA A 223 -7.75 -2.56 -20.30
C ALA A 223 -7.81 -1.19 -21.02
N ARG A 224 -6.70 -0.46 -21.09
CA ARG A 224 -6.65 0.79 -21.84
C ARG A 224 -7.02 0.62 -23.31
N LEU A 225 -6.49 -0.42 -23.94
CA LEU A 225 -6.76 -0.71 -25.36
C LEU A 225 -8.21 -1.13 -25.57
N GLU A 226 -8.74 -1.96 -24.69
CA GLU A 226 -10.14 -2.40 -24.71
C GLU A 226 -11.10 -1.22 -24.55
N LEU A 227 -10.77 -0.27 -23.68
CA LEU A 227 -11.55 0.95 -23.45
C LEU A 227 -11.32 2.04 -24.51
N GLY A 228 -10.38 1.86 -25.43
CA GLY A 228 -10.07 2.85 -26.47
C GLY A 228 -9.48 4.16 -25.95
N LEU A 229 -8.78 4.12 -24.81
CA LEU A 229 -8.26 5.32 -24.15
C LEU A 229 -6.87 5.72 -24.65
N ALA A 230 -6.60 7.03 -24.68
CA ALA A 230 -5.25 7.55 -24.78
C ALA A 230 -4.47 7.32 -23.46
N PRO A 231 -3.13 7.19 -23.48
CA PRO A 231 -2.34 6.88 -22.30
C PRO A 231 -2.51 7.89 -21.14
N ASP A 232 -2.72 9.15 -21.42
CA ASP A 232 -2.91 10.23 -20.45
C ASP A 232 -4.31 10.26 -19.81
N ARG A 233 -5.22 9.37 -20.25
CA ARG A 233 -6.60 9.26 -19.75
C ARG A 233 -6.82 8.04 -18.82
N CYS A 234 -5.77 7.35 -18.41
CA CYS A 234 -5.84 6.07 -17.70
C CYS A 234 -5.53 6.23 -16.20
N ARG A 235 -6.22 7.13 -15.53
CA ARG A 235 -5.98 7.41 -14.10
C ARG A 235 -7.20 7.10 -13.26
N ALA A 236 -6.93 6.55 -12.08
CA ALA A 236 -7.92 6.36 -11.05
C ALA A 236 -7.36 6.76 -9.69
N PHE A 237 -8.23 7.29 -8.82
CA PHE A 237 -7.89 7.75 -7.48
C PHE A 237 -8.88 7.18 -6.49
N MET A 238 -8.39 6.58 -5.43
CA MET A 238 -9.20 6.02 -4.36
C MET A 238 -9.04 6.87 -3.11
N VAL A 239 -10.16 7.13 -2.43
CA VAL A 239 -10.19 7.56 -1.03
C VAL A 239 -10.97 6.53 -0.21
N ARG A 240 -10.38 6.10 0.92
CA ARG A 240 -11.02 5.22 1.89
C ARG A 240 -11.12 5.93 3.23
N THR A 241 -12.31 5.96 3.77
CA THR A 241 -12.64 6.42 5.13
C THR A 241 -13.02 5.22 6.01
N GLY A 242 -13.39 5.45 7.26
CA GLY A 242 -13.91 4.38 8.13
C GLY A 242 -15.23 3.77 7.68
N GLU A 243 -15.96 4.45 6.78
CA GLU A 243 -17.30 4.02 6.33
C GLU A 243 -17.37 3.77 4.83
N TRP A 244 -16.64 4.53 4.04
CA TRP A 244 -16.77 4.56 2.60
C TRP A 244 -15.45 4.28 1.90
N LYS A 245 -15.50 3.57 0.77
CA LYS A 245 -14.46 3.59 -0.26
C LYS A 245 -15.05 4.19 -1.53
N TYR A 246 -14.43 5.26 -2.01
CA TYR A 246 -14.80 5.94 -3.24
C TYR A 246 -13.65 5.90 -4.22
N ILE A 247 -13.95 5.58 -5.48
CA ILE A 247 -12.95 5.51 -6.54
C ILE A 247 -13.40 6.43 -7.68
N HIS A 248 -12.60 7.46 -7.93
CA HIS A 248 -12.71 8.30 -9.11
C HIS A 248 -11.98 7.66 -10.28
N PHE A 249 -12.66 7.43 -11.37
CA PHE A 249 -12.06 7.01 -12.64
C PHE A 249 -12.15 8.16 -13.64
N GLN A 250 -11.04 8.55 -14.23
CA GLN A 250 -11.01 9.59 -15.23
C GLN A 250 -11.89 9.19 -16.43
N ASP A 251 -12.85 10.03 -16.81
CA ASP A 251 -13.85 9.85 -17.90
C ASP A 251 -14.90 8.74 -17.68
N PHE A 252 -14.94 8.12 -16.52
CA PHE A 252 -15.97 7.12 -16.19
C PHE A 252 -16.76 7.49 -14.94
N PRO A 253 -17.94 6.89 -14.73
CA PRO A 253 -18.64 7.01 -13.45
C PRO A 253 -17.72 6.55 -12.29
N PRO A 254 -17.93 7.06 -11.08
CA PRO A 254 -17.19 6.57 -9.92
C PRO A 254 -17.70 5.18 -9.48
N GLN A 255 -16.89 4.51 -8.64
CA GLN A 255 -17.37 3.43 -7.78
C GLN A 255 -17.48 3.92 -6.33
N LEU A 256 -18.43 3.37 -5.58
CA LEU A 256 -18.65 3.66 -4.17
C LEU A 256 -19.05 2.40 -3.42
N PHE A 257 -18.41 2.13 -2.29
CA PHE A 257 -18.72 1.00 -1.42
C PHE A 257 -19.00 1.47 0.00
N ASP A 258 -20.10 0.96 0.61
CA ASP A 258 -20.45 1.17 2.03
C ASP A 258 -19.75 0.07 2.86
N LEU A 259 -18.57 0.36 3.38
CA LEU A 259 -17.73 -0.64 4.07
C LEU A 259 -18.32 -1.12 5.41
N LYS A 260 -19.32 -0.43 5.96
CA LYS A 260 -20.03 -0.88 7.16
C LYS A 260 -21.08 -1.92 6.83
N LYS A 261 -21.78 -1.79 5.69
CA LYS A 261 -22.84 -2.73 5.27
C LYS A 261 -22.31 -3.81 4.34
N ASP A 262 -21.32 -3.48 3.55
CA ASP A 262 -20.68 -4.33 2.55
C ASP A 262 -19.16 -4.28 2.71
N PRO A 263 -18.60 -4.87 3.78
CA PRO A 263 -17.15 -4.90 3.99
C PRO A 263 -16.41 -5.74 2.96
N GLN A 264 -17.13 -6.46 2.11
CA GLN A 264 -16.59 -7.28 1.02
C GLN A 264 -16.63 -6.57 -0.33
N GLU A 265 -17.10 -5.33 -0.41
CA GLU A 265 -17.07 -4.47 -1.60
C GLU A 265 -17.74 -5.08 -2.85
N ARG A 266 -18.83 -5.85 -2.65
CA ARG A 266 -19.56 -6.53 -3.74
C ARG A 266 -20.61 -5.66 -4.42
N SER A 267 -21.02 -4.57 -3.78
CA SER A 267 -22.14 -3.73 -4.22
C SER A 267 -21.66 -2.32 -4.55
N ASP A 268 -21.40 -2.06 -5.83
CA ASP A 268 -21.04 -0.72 -6.32
C ASP A 268 -22.26 0.21 -6.33
N LEU A 269 -22.24 1.22 -5.44
CA LEU A 269 -23.25 2.25 -5.28
C LEU A 269 -22.94 3.54 -6.08
N GLY A 270 -21.82 3.61 -6.78
CA GLY A 270 -21.33 4.84 -7.42
C GLY A 270 -22.26 5.41 -8.48
N ARG A 271 -23.10 4.56 -9.11
CA ARG A 271 -24.09 4.97 -10.10
C ARG A 271 -25.52 5.12 -9.55
N ASP A 272 -25.74 4.83 -8.26
CA ASP A 272 -27.05 4.99 -7.63
C ASP A 272 -27.28 6.49 -7.29
N PRO A 273 -28.35 7.12 -7.84
CA PRO A 273 -28.67 8.52 -7.57
C PRO A 273 -28.85 8.85 -6.09
N SER A 274 -29.23 7.88 -5.25
CA SER A 274 -29.41 8.06 -3.80
C SER A 274 -28.10 8.42 -3.07
N PHE A 275 -26.95 8.00 -3.61
CA PHE A 275 -25.62 8.23 -3.03
C PHE A 275 -24.84 9.39 -3.69
N ARG A 276 -25.48 10.15 -4.61
CA ARG A 276 -24.82 11.26 -5.32
C ARG A 276 -24.17 12.29 -4.40
N ASN A 277 -24.77 12.58 -3.24
CA ASN A 277 -24.21 13.53 -2.29
C ASN A 277 -22.96 12.97 -1.61
N VAL A 278 -22.95 11.68 -1.25
CA VAL A 278 -21.78 10.98 -0.71
C VAL A 278 -20.65 10.97 -1.74
N CYS A 279 -20.94 10.59 -2.98
CA CYS A 279 -19.95 10.63 -4.05
C CYS A 279 -19.34 12.04 -4.22
N ARG A 280 -20.15 13.09 -4.20
CA ARG A 280 -19.65 14.47 -4.36
C ARG A 280 -18.77 14.91 -3.19
N GLU A 281 -19.14 14.56 -1.98
CA GLU A 281 -18.33 14.85 -0.78
C GLU A 281 -16.98 14.14 -0.87
N LEU A 282 -16.99 12.85 -1.17
CA LEU A 282 -15.78 12.04 -1.25
C LEU A 282 -14.89 12.42 -2.45
N ASP A 283 -15.46 12.82 -3.59
CA ASP A 283 -14.72 13.30 -4.76
C ASP A 283 -13.93 14.60 -4.47
N GLY A 284 -14.44 15.41 -3.56
CA GLY A 284 -13.73 16.59 -3.09
C GLY A 284 -12.43 16.29 -2.32
N ARG A 285 -12.32 15.13 -1.67
CA ARG A 285 -11.15 14.75 -0.85
C ARG A 285 -9.90 14.45 -1.69
N PRO A 286 -9.92 13.59 -2.73
CA PRO A 286 -8.78 13.42 -3.64
C PRO A 286 -8.38 14.71 -4.33
N SER A 287 -9.36 15.53 -4.75
CA SER A 287 -9.08 16.83 -5.38
C SER A 287 -8.34 17.77 -4.43
N ALA A 288 -8.76 17.87 -3.18
CA ALA A 288 -8.08 18.64 -2.14
C ALA A 288 -6.66 18.06 -1.89
N GLY A 289 -6.54 16.74 -1.71
CA GLY A 289 -5.26 16.08 -1.50
C GLY A 289 -4.27 16.32 -2.65
N LEU A 290 -4.73 16.33 -3.90
CA LEU A 290 -3.88 16.66 -5.06
C LEU A 290 -3.44 18.14 -5.07
N ILE A 291 -4.30 19.05 -4.61
CA ILE A 291 -3.97 20.47 -4.47
C ILE A 291 -2.97 20.68 -3.32
N ASP A 292 -3.13 19.94 -2.23
CA ASP A 292 -2.28 20.03 -1.03
C ASP A 292 -0.94 19.32 -1.17
N ARG A 293 -0.71 18.59 -2.28
CA ARG A 293 0.57 17.91 -2.53
C ARG A 293 1.77 18.84 -2.38
N LYS A 294 2.83 18.28 -1.80
CA LYS A 294 4.09 19.00 -1.58
C LYS A 294 4.80 19.30 -2.89
N ILE A 295 4.55 20.47 -3.48
CA ILE A 295 5.13 20.89 -4.76
C ILE A 295 6.46 21.63 -4.61
N ARG A 296 6.74 22.19 -3.43
CA ARG A 296 8.00 22.88 -3.13
C ARG A 296 8.98 21.98 -2.39
N THR A 297 9.53 21.00 -3.08
CA THR A 297 10.39 19.97 -2.48
C THR A 297 11.84 20.45 -2.21
N THR A 298 12.23 21.63 -2.71
CA THR A 298 13.60 22.16 -2.58
C THR A 298 13.71 23.32 -1.60
N ILE A 299 12.58 23.85 -1.10
CA ILE A 299 12.54 25.01 -0.23
C ILE A 299 11.41 24.87 0.79
N THR A 300 11.68 25.17 2.06
CA THR A 300 10.70 25.11 3.15
C THR A 300 9.77 26.33 3.15
N ASN A 301 8.62 26.22 3.83
CA ASN A 301 7.69 27.33 4.00
C ASN A 301 8.34 28.51 4.75
N GLU A 302 9.13 28.23 5.80
CA GLU A 302 9.87 29.25 6.57
C GLU A 302 10.84 29.99 5.67
N THR A 303 11.53 29.28 4.79
CA THR A 303 12.44 29.94 3.81
C THR A 303 11.66 30.78 2.79
N VAL A 304 10.46 30.36 2.39
CA VAL A 304 9.59 31.15 1.53
C VAL A 304 9.18 32.43 2.24
N GLU A 305 8.70 32.35 3.48
CA GLU A 305 8.32 33.54 4.29
C GLU A 305 9.51 34.49 4.46
N GLN A 306 10.69 34.00 4.83
CA GLN A 306 11.89 34.81 5.00
C GLN A 306 12.31 35.55 3.73
N ARG A 307 12.08 34.95 2.56
CA ARG A 307 12.44 35.55 1.26
C ARG A 307 11.33 36.36 0.61
N THR A 308 10.11 36.26 1.11
CA THR A 308 8.97 36.96 0.55
C THR A 308 9.13 38.46 0.73
N GLY A 309 9.04 39.21 -0.37
CA GLY A 309 9.16 40.68 -0.38
C GLY A 309 10.59 41.23 -0.40
N THR A 310 11.62 40.46 -0.03
CA THR A 310 13.02 40.94 0.08
C THR A 310 13.60 41.43 -1.25
N ALA A 311 13.11 40.92 -2.39
CA ALA A 311 13.53 41.43 -3.71
C ALA A 311 13.15 42.89 -3.95
N LYS A 312 12.03 43.35 -3.35
CA LYS A 312 11.60 44.74 -3.44
C LYS A 312 12.48 45.68 -2.60
N GLU A 313 12.99 45.18 -1.48
CA GLU A 313 13.92 45.95 -0.62
C GLU A 313 15.28 46.23 -1.32
N ARG A 314 15.70 45.35 -2.22
CA ARG A 314 16.92 45.48 -3.01
C ARG A 314 16.79 46.41 -4.21
N GLY A 315 15.55 46.77 -4.58
CA GLY A 315 15.24 47.56 -5.77
C GLY A 315 15.45 46.82 -7.08
N TYR A 316 15.21 47.48 -8.18
CA TYR A 316 15.42 46.93 -9.52
C TYR A 316 16.79 47.42 -10.05
N LEU A 317 17.58 46.46 -10.54
CA LEU A 317 18.85 46.74 -11.18
C LEU A 317 18.68 46.63 -12.70
N PHE A 318 19.12 47.64 -13.45
CA PHE A 318 19.20 47.57 -14.90
C PHE A 318 20.57 48.07 -15.35
N GLY A 319 21.02 47.52 -16.45
CA GLY A 319 22.30 47.86 -17.02
C GLY A 319 22.55 47.09 -18.31
N VAL A 320 23.67 47.43 -18.96
CA VAL A 320 24.20 46.70 -20.11
C VAL A 320 25.39 45.90 -19.60
N TRP A 321 25.48 44.65 -20.01
CA TRP A 321 26.60 43.75 -19.70
C TRP A 321 27.74 44.00 -20.64
#